data_aab4561d3a5063c3ebc4c30a527c15f2
#
_entry.id   aab4561d3a5063c3ebc4c30a527c15f2
#
_cell.length_a   1.000
_cell.length_b   1.000
_cell.length_c   1.000
_cell.angle_alpha   90.00
_cell.angle_beta   90.00
_cell.angle_gamma   90.00
#
_symmetry.space_group_name_H-M   'P 1'
#
loop_
_entity.id
_entity.type
_entity.pdbx_description
1 polymer ?
#
loop_
_entity_poly.entity_id
_entity_poly.type
_entity_poly.pdbx_seq_one_letter_code
_entity_poly.pdbx_strand_id
1 'polypeptide(L)'
;AAERLQQVFDQAPLAEGRSTREPVDGAVALHGLGHAYEGVEVLADIDLELEDGSLVALVGPSGSGKSTLLHLLARYMDAQRGELEVGGLALKDMPDAVRHRHIALVGQQAAALEISLADNIALFRPDADLQEIRQAARDACLDERIMALPRGYDSVPGRDLQLSGGELQRLALARALLSPARLLLLDEPTSALDPQTARPVLRHLRERGG
;
A
#
# COMPACT_ATOMS: atom_id res chain seq x y z
N ALA A 1 -10.77 12.93 -25.20
CA ALA A 1 -10.26 13.45 -23.91
C ALA A 1 -11.42 14.00 -23.06
N ALA A 2 -12.30 14.86 -23.60
CA ALA A 2 -13.42 15.47 -22.86
C ALA A 2 -14.39 14.42 -22.27
N GLU A 3 -14.76 13.38 -23.03
CA GLU A 3 -15.66 12.33 -22.57
C GLU A 3 -15.08 11.54 -21.38
N ARG A 4 -13.76 11.28 -21.37
CA ARG A 4 -13.11 10.60 -20.22
C ARG A 4 -13.09 11.48 -18.97
N LEU A 5 -12.92 12.80 -19.13
CA LEU A 5 -13.03 13.75 -18.02
C LEU A 5 -14.46 13.79 -17.49
N GLN A 6 -15.46 13.82 -18.37
CA GLN A 6 -16.87 13.79 -17.97
C GLN A 6 -17.19 12.52 -17.17
N GLN A 7 -16.73 11.34 -17.62
CA GLN A 7 -16.91 10.09 -16.89
C GLN A 7 -16.32 10.11 -15.48
N VAL A 8 -15.18 10.81 -15.27
CA VAL A 8 -14.59 10.95 -13.93
C VAL A 8 -15.44 11.86 -13.04
N PHE A 9 -15.97 12.96 -13.60
CA PHE A 9 -16.84 13.88 -12.85
C PHE A 9 -18.22 13.30 -12.55
N ASP A 10 -18.71 12.39 -13.38
CA ASP A 10 -20.01 11.73 -13.20
C ASP A 10 -19.94 10.55 -12.18
N GLN A 11 -18.74 10.12 -11.77
CA GLN A 11 -18.58 9.12 -10.72
C GLN A 11 -18.90 9.75 -9.36
N ALA A 12 -19.90 9.18 -8.67
CA ALA A 12 -20.16 9.55 -7.29
C ALA A 12 -18.95 9.15 -6.41
N PRO A 13 -18.46 10.05 -5.56
CA PRO A 13 -17.42 9.69 -4.60
C PRO A 13 -17.92 8.58 -3.67
N LEU A 14 -17.00 7.73 -3.19
CA LEU A 14 -17.34 6.73 -2.18
C LEU A 14 -17.87 7.44 -0.94
N ALA A 15 -18.93 6.87 -0.34
CA ALA A 15 -19.48 7.41 0.89
C ALA A 15 -18.45 7.29 2.03
N GLU A 16 -18.21 8.38 2.73
CA GLU A 16 -17.31 8.35 3.89
C GLU A 16 -17.93 7.52 5.02
N GLY A 17 -17.13 6.65 5.60
CA GLY A 17 -17.52 5.86 6.76
C GLY A 17 -17.75 6.76 7.99
N ARG A 18 -18.69 6.36 8.85
CA ARG A 18 -19.12 7.16 10.01
C ARG A 18 -18.90 6.45 11.34
N SER A 19 -18.17 5.34 11.35
CA SER A 19 -17.88 4.64 12.61
C SER A 19 -17.04 5.52 13.54
N THR A 20 -17.38 5.50 14.83
CA THR A 20 -16.56 6.08 15.90
C THR A 20 -15.57 5.02 16.47
N ARG A 21 -15.68 3.77 16.03
CA ARG A 21 -14.78 2.69 16.41
C ARG A 21 -13.55 2.69 15.49
N GLU A 22 -12.43 2.25 16.04
CA GLU A 22 -11.22 1.95 15.26
C GLU A 22 -11.02 0.44 15.16
N PRO A 23 -10.32 -0.05 14.10
CA PRO A 23 -9.90 -1.44 14.03
C PRO A 23 -9.06 -1.82 15.23
N VAL A 24 -9.31 -2.98 15.82
CA VAL A 24 -8.57 -3.45 17.01
C VAL A 24 -7.18 -3.98 16.63
N ASP A 25 -7.02 -4.49 15.41
CA ASP A 25 -5.81 -5.09 14.87
C ASP A 25 -5.77 -5.00 13.32
N GLY A 26 -4.91 -5.80 12.68
CA GLY A 26 -4.79 -5.88 11.22
C GLY A 26 -5.45 -7.14 10.63
N ALA A 27 -6.23 -7.90 11.40
CA ALA A 27 -6.94 -9.07 10.88
C ALA A 27 -7.93 -8.68 9.75
N VAL A 28 -8.07 -9.55 8.75
CA VAL A 28 -8.95 -9.32 7.60
C VAL A 28 -9.97 -10.45 7.50
N ALA A 29 -11.24 -10.10 7.31
CA ALA A 29 -12.30 -11.06 7.02
C ALA A 29 -13.07 -10.65 5.76
N LEU A 30 -13.25 -11.59 4.84
CA LEU A 30 -14.04 -11.45 3.62
C LEU A 30 -15.14 -12.50 3.64
N HIS A 31 -16.38 -12.09 3.37
CA HIS A 31 -17.53 -13.00 3.34
C HIS A 31 -18.32 -12.80 2.05
N GLY A 32 -18.31 -13.81 1.17
CA GLY A 32 -19.00 -13.82 -0.10
C GLY A 32 -18.64 -12.65 -1.00
N LEU A 33 -17.38 -12.18 -0.95
CA LEU A 33 -16.94 -10.98 -1.66
C LEU A 33 -17.02 -11.17 -3.17
N GLY A 34 -17.70 -10.25 -3.86
CA GLY A 34 -17.82 -10.27 -5.32
C GLY A 34 -17.68 -8.87 -5.93
N HIS A 35 -17.01 -8.83 -7.10
CA HIS A 35 -16.83 -7.61 -7.87
C HIS A 35 -16.76 -7.90 -9.38
N ALA A 36 -17.37 -7.02 -10.17
CA ALA A 36 -17.37 -7.10 -11.63
C ALA A 36 -17.02 -5.73 -12.25
N TYR A 37 -16.31 -5.74 -13.37
CA TYR A 37 -16.09 -4.55 -14.21
C TYR A 37 -16.93 -4.70 -15.48
N GLU A 38 -17.78 -3.70 -15.77
CA GLU A 38 -18.62 -3.67 -16.98
C GLU A 38 -19.41 -4.98 -17.21
N GLY A 39 -19.88 -5.61 -16.13
CA GLY A 39 -20.63 -6.87 -16.17
C GLY A 39 -19.76 -8.14 -16.28
N VAL A 40 -18.44 -8.00 -16.37
CA VAL A 40 -17.50 -9.15 -16.31
C VAL A 40 -17.09 -9.40 -14.87
N GLU A 41 -17.48 -10.54 -14.31
CA GLU A 41 -17.14 -10.93 -12.95
C GLU A 41 -15.64 -11.22 -12.83
N VAL A 42 -14.96 -10.53 -11.90
CA VAL A 42 -13.52 -10.66 -11.63
C VAL A 42 -13.26 -11.34 -10.29
N LEU A 43 -14.12 -11.08 -9.32
CA LEU A 43 -14.12 -11.77 -8.02
C LEU A 43 -15.50 -12.33 -7.78
N ALA A 44 -15.59 -13.61 -7.45
CA ALA A 44 -16.84 -14.34 -7.23
C ALA A 44 -16.76 -15.13 -5.92
N ASP A 45 -17.63 -14.79 -4.99
CA ASP A 45 -17.88 -15.54 -3.75
C ASP A 45 -16.58 -15.85 -2.97
N ILE A 46 -15.77 -14.82 -2.71
CA ILE A 46 -14.50 -14.97 -2.01
C ILE A 46 -14.74 -14.90 -0.50
N ASP A 47 -14.42 -16.00 0.18
CA ASP A 47 -14.33 -16.12 1.63
C ASP A 47 -12.87 -16.25 2.03
N LEU A 48 -12.40 -15.40 2.97
CA LEU A 48 -11.02 -15.39 3.43
C LEU A 48 -10.96 -14.83 4.85
N GLU A 49 -10.20 -15.49 5.72
CA GLU A 49 -9.84 -14.98 7.05
C GLU A 49 -8.34 -14.95 7.18
N LEU A 50 -7.79 -13.78 7.55
CA LEU A 50 -6.36 -13.57 7.80
C LEU A 50 -6.19 -13.08 9.23
N GLU A 51 -5.32 -13.76 9.98
CA GLU A 51 -4.97 -13.37 11.34
C GLU A 51 -4.06 -12.12 11.35
N ASP A 52 -4.15 -11.32 12.41
CA ASP A 52 -3.22 -10.21 12.65
C ASP A 52 -1.77 -10.71 12.68
N GLY A 53 -0.84 -9.90 12.12
CA GLY A 53 0.58 -10.26 12.03
C GLY A 53 0.91 -11.34 11.00
N SER A 54 -0.07 -11.93 10.28
CA SER A 54 0.21 -12.92 9.25
C SER A 54 0.77 -12.31 7.97
N LEU A 55 1.69 -13.03 7.29
CA LEU A 55 2.15 -12.70 5.95
C LEU A 55 1.52 -13.67 4.94
N VAL A 56 0.69 -13.14 4.06
CA VAL A 56 -0.05 -13.94 3.07
C VAL A 56 0.33 -13.54 1.65
N ALA A 57 0.58 -14.52 0.80
CA ALA A 57 0.86 -14.31 -0.62
C ALA A 57 -0.36 -14.68 -1.48
N LEU A 58 -0.86 -13.70 -2.25
CA LEU A 58 -1.86 -13.93 -3.29
C LEU A 58 -1.16 -14.42 -4.57
N VAL A 59 -1.42 -15.66 -4.97
CA VAL A 59 -0.79 -16.30 -6.12
C VAL A 59 -1.85 -16.62 -7.18
N GLY A 60 -1.53 -16.36 -8.43
CA GLY A 60 -2.41 -16.66 -9.55
C GLY A 60 -1.95 -16.01 -10.86
N PRO A 61 -2.50 -16.42 -12.01
CA PRO A 61 -2.14 -15.85 -13.31
C PRO A 61 -2.47 -14.35 -13.40
N SER A 62 -1.93 -13.68 -14.42
CA SER A 62 -2.34 -12.29 -14.73
C SER A 62 -3.83 -12.25 -15.02
N GLY A 63 -4.52 -11.22 -14.52
CA GLY A 63 -5.98 -11.08 -14.67
C GLY A 63 -6.85 -11.89 -13.70
N SER A 64 -6.26 -12.64 -12.74
CA SER A 64 -7.03 -13.42 -11.76
C SER A 64 -7.66 -12.58 -10.62
N GLY A 65 -7.68 -11.26 -10.72
CA GLY A 65 -8.33 -10.39 -9.71
C GLY A 65 -7.48 -9.99 -8.52
N LYS A 66 -6.17 -10.35 -8.46
CA LYS A 66 -5.28 -10.00 -7.32
C LYS A 66 -5.26 -8.50 -7.01
N SER A 67 -4.95 -7.68 -7.99
CA SER A 67 -4.92 -6.21 -7.80
C SER A 67 -6.32 -5.66 -7.52
N THR A 68 -7.39 -6.26 -8.06
CA THR A 68 -8.77 -5.90 -7.72
C THR A 68 -9.05 -6.13 -6.25
N LEU A 69 -8.63 -7.28 -5.70
CA LEU A 69 -8.78 -7.57 -4.28
C LEU A 69 -8.01 -6.57 -3.42
N LEU A 70 -6.75 -6.24 -3.79
CA LEU A 70 -5.96 -5.24 -3.08
C LEU A 70 -6.61 -3.84 -3.14
N HIS A 71 -7.22 -3.46 -4.26
CA HIS A 71 -7.93 -2.19 -4.41
C HIS A 71 -9.23 -2.14 -3.57
N LEU A 72 -9.94 -3.25 -3.43
CA LEU A 72 -11.08 -3.36 -2.52
C LEU A 72 -10.63 -3.25 -1.05
N LEU A 73 -9.54 -3.93 -0.67
CA LEU A 73 -8.95 -3.85 0.67
C LEU A 73 -8.41 -2.44 0.99
N ALA A 74 -7.86 -1.72 0.00
CA ALA A 74 -7.46 -0.32 0.14
C ALA A 74 -8.66 0.65 0.10
N ARG A 75 -9.86 0.14 -0.23
CA ARG A 75 -11.06 0.92 -0.47
C ARG A 75 -10.88 2.02 -1.52
N TYR A 76 -10.23 1.70 -2.63
CA TYR A 76 -10.27 2.53 -3.82
C TYR A 76 -11.60 2.39 -4.57
N MET A 77 -12.33 1.33 -4.27
CA MET A 77 -13.70 1.04 -4.69
C MET A 77 -14.39 0.20 -3.63
N ASP A 78 -15.72 0.24 -3.57
CA ASP A 78 -16.50 -0.64 -2.70
C ASP A 78 -16.81 -1.98 -3.42
N ALA A 79 -16.90 -3.06 -2.64
CA ALA A 79 -17.36 -4.35 -3.15
C ALA A 79 -18.82 -4.25 -3.58
N GLN A 80 -19.18 -4.93 -4.69
CA GLN A 80 -20.55 -4.96 -5.17
C GLN A 80 -21.40 -5.99 -4.42
N ARG A 81 -20.77 -7.04 -3.88
CA ARG A 81 -21.40 -8.10 -3.06
C ARG A 81 -20.48 -8.49 -1.93
N GLY A 82 -21.08 -9.01 -0.87
CA GLY A 82 -20.38 -9.52 0.30
C GLY A 82 -19.92 -8.43 1.26
N GLU A 83 -19.14 -8.83 2.25
CA GLU A 83 -18.65 -7.96 3.30
C GLU A 83 -17.13 -8.06 3.40
N LEU A 84 -16.49 -6.94 3.77
CA LEU A 84 -15.06 -6.83 3.98
C LEU A 84 -14.82 -6.09 5.29
N GLU A 85 -14.11 -6.75 6.21
CA GLU A 85 -13.76 -6.21 7.52
C GLU A 85 -12.25 -6.17 7.73
N VAL A 86 -11.78 -5.16 8.46
CA VAL A 86 -10.40 -5.04 8.95
C VAL A 86 -10.46 -4.76 10.44
N GLY A 87 -9.82 -5.60 11.25
CA GLY A 87 -9.81 -5.49 12.71
C GLY A 87 -11.22 -5.47 13.31
N GLY A 88 -12.15 -6.27 12.77
CA GLY A 88 -13.55 -6.36 13.21
C GLY A 88 -14.39 -5.12 12.91
N LEU A 89 -13.96 -4.26 11.98
CA LEU A 89 -14.72 -3.11 11.50
C LEU A 89 -14.96 -3.23 10.00
N ALA A 90 -16.23 -3.14 9.58
CA ALA A 90 -16.57 -3.14 8.16
C ALA A 90 -15.89 -1.95 7.45
N LEU A 91 -15.16 -2.23 6.39
CA LEU A 91 -14.31 -1.25 5.71
C LEU A 91 -15.11 -0.06 5.17
N LYS A 92 -16.34 -0.29 4.71
CA LYS A 92 -17.28 0.76 4.26
C LYS A 92 -17.67 1.75 5.35
N ASP A 93 -17.64 1.32 6.63
CA ASP A 93 -18.01 2.14 7.78
C ASP A 93 -16.80 2.87 8.39
N MET A 94 -15.59 2.52 7.95
CA MET A 94 -14.35 3.12 8.44
C MET A 94 -14.14 4.52 7.84
N PRO A 95 -13.99 5.58 8.67
CA PRO A 95 -13.64 6.92 8.18
C PRO A 95 -12.30 6.91 7.44
N ASP A 96 -12.15 7.77 6.42
CA ASP A 96 -10.94 7.83 5.60
C ASP A 96 -9.68 8.10 6.43
N ALA A 97 -9.76 9.01 7.41
CA ALA A 97 -8.64 9.29 8.31
C ALA A 97 -8.20 8.08 9.14
N VAL A 98 -9.13 7.22 9.56
CA VAL A 98 -8.84 5.96 10.26
C VAL A 98 -8.24 4.96 9.29
N ARG A 99 -8.86 4.77 8.13
CA ARG A 99 -8.38 3.85 7.09
C ARG A 99 -6.94 4.14 6.70
N HIS A 100 -6.57 5.39 6.42
CA HIS A 100 -5.20 5.76 6.04
C HIS A 100 -4.16 5.54 7.14
N ARG A 101 -4.57 5.48 8.42
CA ARG A 101 -3.68 5.11 9.53
C ARG A 101 -3.50 3.61 9.67
N HIS A 102 -4.51 2.82 9.30
CA HIS A 102 -4.52 1.36 9.52
C HIS A 102 -4.17 0.54 8.29
N ILE A 103 -4.33 1.10 7.08
CA ILE A 103 -4.12 0.38 5.82
C ILE A 103 -3.16 1.19 4.94
N ALA A 104 -2.07 0.56 4.50
CA ALA A 104 -1.15 1.13 3.52
C ALA A 104 -1.06 0.23 2.30
N LEU A 105 -1.13 0.84 1.10
CA LEU A 105 -0.96 0.14 -0.18
C LEU A 105 0.33 0.60 -0.87
N VAL A 106 1.18 -0.36 -1.22
CA VAL A 106 2.26 -0.19 -2.19
C VAL A 106 1.79 -0.76 -3.52
N GLY A 107 1.42 0.11 -4.43
CA GLY A 107 1.00 -0.27 -5.77
C GLY A 107 2.18 -0.53 -6.71
N GLN A 108 1.87 -1.08 -7.88
CA GLN A 108 2.86 -1.41 -8.91
C GLN A 108 3.63 -0.18 -9.42
N GLN A 109 2.97 0.98 -9.50
CA GLN A 109 3.59 2.24 -9.92
C GLN A 109 3.95 3.09 -8.71
N ALA A 110 5.25 3.15 -8.41
CA ALA A 110 5.77 3.99 -7.34
C ALA A 110 6.21 5.35 -7.87
N ALA A 111 5.95 6.40 -7.09
CA ALA A 111 6.36 7.77 -7.42
C ALA A 111 7.09 8.43 -6.24
N ALA A 112 7.99 9.35 -6.57
CA ALA A 112 8.62 10.25 -5.61
C ALA A 112 8.05 11.67 -5.78
N LEU A 113 7.87 12.37 -4.67
CA LEU A 113 7.54 13.79 -4.66
C LEU A 113 8.82 14.63 -4.76
N GLU A 114 8.72 15.86 -5.28
CA GLU A 114 9.83 16.82 -5.34
C GLU A 114 10.10 17.48 -3.97
N ILE A 115 10.25 16.67 -2.93
CA ILE A 115 10.65 17.02 -1.58
C ILE A 115 11.86 16.16 -1.18
N SER A 116 12.47 16.38 -0.01
CA SER A 116 13.64 15.60 0.41
C SER A 116 13.33 14.09 0.45
N LEU A 117 14.35 13.23 0.34
CA LEU A 117 14.16 11.77 0.50
C LEU A 117 13.68 11.43 1.91
N ALA A 118 14.11 12.18 2.93
CA ALA A 118 13.59 12.03 4.29
C ALA A 118 12.08 12.28 4.33
N ASP A 119 11.60 13.41 3.81
CA ASP A 119 10.17 13.76 3.78
C ASP A 119 9.36 12.80 2.90
N ASN A 120 9.97 12.32 1.81
CA ASN A 120 9.36 11.28 0.98
C ASN A 120 9.10 10.00 1.76
N ILE A 121 10.03 9.55 2.60
CA ILE A 121 9.87 8.35 3.42
C ILE A 121 8.89 8.62 4.56
N ALA A 122 8.97 9.79 5.21
CA ALA A 122 8.13 10.20 6.33
C ALA A 122 6.70 10.64 5.94
N LEU A 123 6.31 10.53 4.67
CA LEU A 123 5.07 11.10 4.12
C LEU A 123 3.81 10.76 4.92
N PHE A 124 3.72 9.55 5.47
CA PHE A 124 2.58 9.09 6.28
C PHE A 124 2.87 9.09 7.79
N ARG A 125 4.06 9.55 8.19
CA ARG A 125 4.48 9.70 9.58
C ARG A 125 5.44 10.89 9.70
N PRO A 126 4.92 12.13 9.60
CA PRO A 126 5.74 13.34 9.55
C PRO A 126 6.47 13.67 10.86
N ASP A 127 6.12 13.01 11.96
CA ASP A 127 6.74 13.08 13.28
C ASP A 127 7.88 12.07 13.49
N ALA A 128 8.16 11.22 12.49
CA ALA A 128 9.25 10.25 12.56
C ALA A 128 10.61 10.94 12.64
N ASP A 129 11.46 10.47 13.54
CA ASP A 129 12.83 10.95 13.61
C ASP A 129 13.71 10.35 12.49
N LEU A 130 14.91 10.94 12.29
CA LEU A 130 15.82 10.51 11.24
C LEU A 130 16.29 9.05 11.44
N GLN A 131 16.35 8.55 12.67
CA GLN A 131 16.76 7.17 12.95
C GLN A 131 15.68 6.18 12.49
N GLU A 132 14.41 6.48 12.72
CA GLU A 132 13.27 5.70 12.26
C GLU A 132 13.19 5.72 10.72
N ILE A 133 13.35 6.90 10.11
CA ILE A 133 13.39 7.06 8.64
C ILE A 133 14.51 6.20 8.04
N ARG A 134 15.71 6.26 8.63
CA ARG A 134 16.85 5.44 8.19
C ARG A 134 16.62 3.96 8.39
N GLN A 135 15.95 3.56 9.47
CA GLN A 135 15.62 2.15 9.69
C GLN A 135 14.68 1.64 8.59
N ALA A 136 13.61 2.38 8.28
CA ALA A 136 12.71 2.02 7.21
C ALA A 136 13.41 1.96 5.83
N ALA A 137 14.36 2.86 5.58
CA ALA A 137 15.17 2.83 4.37
C ALA A 137 16.12 1.61 4.33
N ARG A 138 16.69 1.18 5.47
CA ARG A 138 17.51 -0.05 5.56
C ARG A 138 16.65 -1.28 5.26
N ASP A 139 15.48 -1.37 5.85
CA ASP A 139 14.56 -2.50 5.67
C ASP A 139 14.09 -2.61 4.21
N ALA A 140 13.97 -1.45 3.52
CA ALA A 140 13.72 -1.39 2.08
C ALA A 140 14.99 -1.51 1.21
N CYS A 141 16.18 -1.76 1.78
CA CYS A 141 17.47 -1.81 1.08
C CYS A 141 17.79 -0.52 0.27
N LEU A 142 17.46 0.66 0.81
CA LEU A 142 17.65 1.96 0.15
C LEU A 142 18.65 2.88 0.89
N ASP A 143 18.92 2.67 2.20
CA ASP A 143 19.76 3.56 3.04
C ASP A 143 21.17 3.75 2.47
N GLU A 144 21.86 2.68 2.06
CA GLU A 144 23.22 2.76 1.50
C GLU A 144 23.25 3.63 0.23
N ARG A 145 22.24 3.48 -0.63
CA ARG A 145 22.11 4.28 -1.85
C ARG A 145 21.88 5.76 -1.54
N ILE A 146 21.05 6.05 -0.53
CA ILE A 146 20.78 7.43 -0.07
C ILE A 146 22.05 8.03 0.53
N MET A 147 22.75 7.31 1.39
CA MET A 147 23.98 7.77 2.05
C MET A 147 25.13 8.01 1.07
N ALA A 148 25.12 7.38 -0.11
CA ALA A 148 26.10 7.64 -1.18
C ALA A 148 25.82 8.94 -1.98
N LEU A 149 24.67 9.60 -1.77
CA LEU A 149 24.34 10.87 -2.42
C LEU A 149 25.07 12.04 -1.73
N PRO A 150 25.46 13.09 -2.48
CA PRO A 150 26.15 14.25 -1.88
C PRO A 150 25.38 14.95 -0.76
N ARG A 151 24.04 14.94 -0.82
CA ARG A 151 23.14 15.52 0.19
C ARG A 151 22.42 14.46 1.03
N GLY A 152 22.73 13.16 0.83
CA GLY A 152 22.09 12.10 1.58
C GLY A 152 20.57 12.20 1.57
N TYR A 153 19.97 12.19 2.75
CA TYR A 153 18.52 12.28 2.95
C TYR A 153 17.89 13.62 2.57
N ASP A 154 18.69 14.70 2.46
CA ASP A 154 18.23 16.02 1.99
C ASP A 154 18.17 16.13 0.46
N SER A 155 18.54 15.09 -0.27
CA SER A 155 18.45 15.04 -1.72
C SER A 155 17.02 15.06 -2.19
N VAL A 156 16.72 15.82 -3.24
CA VAL A 156 15.36 16.00 -3.80
C VAL A 156 15.25 15.29 -5.15
N PRO A 157 14.40 14.26 -5.29
CA PRO A 157 14.13 13.64 -6.58
C PRO A 157 13.62 14.64 -7.61
N GLY A 158 14.03 14.48 -8.86
CA GLY A 158 13.70 15.40 -9.94
C GLY A 158 14.60 16.62 -10.03
N ARG A 159 15.27 16.99 -8.92
CA ARG A 159 16.19 18.13 -8.85
C ARG A 159 17.64 17.70 -8.67
N ASP A 160 17.95 16.94 -7.63
CA ASP A 160 19.32 16.55 -7.26
C ASP A 160 19.68 15.17 -7.83
N LEU A 161 18.67 14.34 -8.11
CA LEU A 161 18.84 12.97 -8.63
C LEU A 161 17.63 12.52 -9.42
N GLN A 162 17.85 11.48 -10.24
CA GLN A 162 16.77 10.68 -10.84
C GLN A 162 16.79 9.29 -10.17
N LEU A 163 15.62 8.83 -9.72
CA LEU A 163 15.46 7.50 -9.15
C LEU A 163 15.10 6.50 -10.26
N SER A 164 15.76 5.36 -10.28
CA SER A 164 15.38 4.21 -11.12
C SER A 164 14.05 3.61 -10.64
N GLY A 165 13.41 2.77 -11.47
CA GLY A 165 12.17 2.08 -11.09
C GLY A 165 12.31 1.24 -9.81
N GLY A 166 13.44 0.53 -9.65
CA GLY A 166 13.72 -0.23 -8.43
C GLY A 166 13.97 0.67 -7.20
N GLU A 167 14.58 1.85 -7.37
CA GLU A 167 14.75 2.83 -6.27
C GLU A 167 13.40 3.46 -5.87
N LEU A 168 12.54 3.78 -6.84
CA LEU A 168 11.17 4.25 -6.58
C LEU A 168 10.35 3.20 -5.82
N GLN A 169 10.45 1.93 -6.23
CA GLN A 169 9.75 0.84 -5.54
C GLN A 169 10.24 0.67 -4.10
N ARG A 170 11.57 0.70 -3.86
CA ARG A 170 12.13 0.68 -2.49
C ARG A 170 11.74 1.91 -1.67
N LEU A 171 11.63 3.09 -2.30
CA LEU A 171 11.14 4.29 -1.62
C LEU A 171 9.69 4.13 -1.16
N ALA A 172 8.82 3.57 -2.01
CA ALA A 172 7.43 3.27 -1.64
C ALA A 172 7.34 2.21 -0.52
N LEU A 173 8.20 1.20 -0.56
CA LEU A 173 8.32 0.21 0.53
C LEU A 173 8.79 0.87 1.84
N ALA A 174 9.80 1.75 1.81
CA ALA A 174 10.26 2.48 3.00
C ALA A 174 9.13 3.32 3.62
N ARG A 175 8.32 4.01 2.80
CA ARG A 175 7.11 4.73 3.25
C ARG A 175 6.13 3.80 3.98
N ALA A 176 5.84 2.65 3.38
CA ALA A 176 4.89 1.68 3.95
C ALA A 176 5.43 1.06 5.24
N LEU A 177 6.74 0.77 5.29
CA LEU A 177 7.41 0.22 6.47
C LEU A 177 7.49 1.23 7.63
N LEU A 178 7.59 2.53 7.35
CA LEU A 178 7.56 3.58 8.36
C LEU A 178 6.13 3.91 8.82
N SER A 179 5.14 3.67 7.97
CA SER A 179 3.73 3.91 8.27
C SER A 179 3.28 3.16 9.53
N PRO A 180 2.39 3.73 10.36
CA PRO A 180 1.78 3.03 11.49
C PRO A 180 0.77 1.96 11.06
N ALA A 181 0.54 1.77 9.77
CA ALA A 181 -0.45 0.84 9.24
C ALA A 181 -0.18 -0.60 9.70
N ARG A 182 -1.24 -1.26 10.18
CA ARG A 182 -1.22 -2.66 10.60
C ARG A 182 -1.43 -3.62 9.43
N LEU A 183 -2.19 -3.20 8.42
CA LEU A 183 -2.40 -3.95 7.18
C LEU A 183 -1.56 -3.32 6.06
N LEU A 184 -0.55 -4.05 5.59
CA LEU A 184 0.25 -3.68 4.42
C LEU A 184 -0.21 -4.47 3.21
N LEU A 185 -0.71 -3.78 2.21
CA LEU A 185 -1.11 -4.33 0.92
C LEU A 185 0.02 -4.08 -0.08
N LEU A 186 0.54 -5.14 -0.68
CA LEU A 186 1.71 -5.05 -1.57
C LEU A 186 1.36 -5.65 -2.93
N ASP A 187 1.29 -4.81 -3.97
CA ASP A 187 1.06 -5.25 -5.35
C ASP A 187 2.39 -5.36 -6.08
N GLU A 188 2.87 -6.57 -6.29
CA GLU A 188 4.15 -6.89 -6.92
C GLU A 188 5.35 -6.10 -6.35
N PRO A 189 5.59 -6.10 -5.01
CA PRO A 189 6.53 -5.19 -4.35
C PRO A 189 7.99 -5.38 -4.75
N THR A 190 8.32 -6.40 -5.52
CA THR A 190 9.69 -6.71 -5.95
C THR A 190 9.84 -6.85 -7.47
N SER A 191 8.81 -6.51 -8.25
CA SER A 191 8.81 -6.69 -9.72
C SER A 191 9.89 -5.89 -10.45
N ALA A 192 10.29 -4.72 -9.93
CA ALA A 192 11.35 -3.87 -10.46
C ALA A 192 12.72 -4.09 -9.76
N LEU A 193 12.84 -5.08 -8.87
CA LEU A 193 14.06 -5.37 -8.11
C LEU A 193 14.81 -6.57 -8.72
N ASP A 194 16.13 -6.51 -8.69
CA ASP A 194 16.97 -7.68 -8.97
C ASP A 194 16.84 -8.72 -7.83
N PRO A 195 17.13 -10.00 -8.08
CA PRO A 195 16.97 -11.07 -7.09
C PRO A 195 17.81 -10.89 -5.81
N GLN A 196 18.95 -10.18 -5.88
CA GLN A 196 19.83 -9.96 -4.72
C GLN A 196 19.20 -8.93 -3.78
N THR A 197 18.57 -7.90 -4.34
CA THR A 197 17.83 -6.85 -3.58
C THR A 197 16.46 -7.35 -3.11
N ALA A 198 15.75 -8.13 -3.93
CA ALA A 198 14.41 -8.62 -3.58
C ALA A 198 14.40 -9.54 -2.34
N ARG A 199 15.39 -10.42 -2.20
CA ARG A 199 15.47 -11.37 -1.08
C ARG A 199 15.56 -10.71 0.31
N PRO A 200 16.48 -9.74 0.58
CA PRO A 200 16.52 -9.02 1.85
C PRO A 200 15.21 -8.28 2.14
N VAL A 201 14.63 -7.60 1.14
CA VAL A 201 13.36 -6.89 1.31
C VAL A 201 12.25 -7.83 1.77
N LEU A 202 12.07 -8.98 1.09
CA LEU A 202 11.06 -9.99 1.47
C LEU A 202 11.32 -10.58 2.86
N ARG A 203 12.58 -10.72 3.26
CA ARG A 203 12.93 -11.16 4.62
C ARG A 203 12.49 -10.14 5.66
N HIS A 204 12.80 -8.84 5.48
CA HIS A 204 12.40 -7.79 6.42
C HIS A 204 10.88 -7.64 6.51
N LEU A 205 10.17 -7.78 5.37
CA LEU A 205 8.70 -7.82 5.39
C LEU A 205 8.16 -8.99 6.22
N ARG A 206 8.79 -10.18 6.11
CA ARG A 206 8.40 -11.35 6.90
C ARG A 206 8.68 -11.15 8.40
N GLU A 207 9.84 -10.59 8.75
CA GLU A 207 10.24 -10.34 10.14
C GLU A 207 9.34 -9.29 10.82
N ARG A 208 8.69 -8.40 10.05
CA ARG A 208 7.71 -7.45 10.56
C ARG A 208 6.34 -8.07 10.83
N GLY A 209 5.94 -9.08 10.07
CA GLY A 209 4.62 -9.73 10.17
C GLY A 209 4.59 -10.91 11.16
N GLY A 210 5.68 -11.25 11.84
CA GLY A 210 5.78 -12.42 12.73
C GLY A 210 5.97 -12.08 14.18
#